data_fdb4d30d3d752959da793db466ebf38d
#
_entry.id   fdb4d30d3d752959da793db466ebf38d
#
_cell.length_a   1.000
_cell.length_b   1.000
_cell.length_c   1.000
_cell.angle_alpha   90.00
_cell.angle_beta   90.00
_cell.angle_gamma   90.00
#
_symmetry.space_group_name_H-M   'P 1'
#
loop_
_entity.id
_entity.type
_entity.pdbx_description
1 polymer ?
#
loop_
_entity_poly.entity_id
_entity_poly.type
_entity_poly.pdbx_seq_one_letter_code
_entity_poly.pdbx_strand_id
1 'polypeptide(L)'
;MLFRSQVFVGITSDGQWKRFCEFFKQAELAADPRLATNNQRIEARPWLVPKVAEVFKTYTKAALEQMCLDADISFAPIARPQDLFDHPHLLANGSLAPTTLPGGVQTRLPLLPFQMFGWRPPLVSDPPAIGQHNAEVLTGLDRKSTRLNSSHT
;
A
#
# COMPACT_ATOMS: atom_id res chain seq x y z
N MET A 1 2.91 -19.24 2.69
CA MET A 1 4.31 -19.31 2.23
C MET A 1 4.67 -17.93 1.72
N LEU A 2 5.45 -17.17 2.48
CA LEU A 2 5.81 -15.78 2.16
C LEU A 2 6.89 -15.81 1.07
N PHE A 3 6.52 -15.41 -0.12
CA PHE A 3 7.48 -15.22 -1.21
C PHE A 3 8.35 -14.00 -0.90
N ARG A 4 9.66 -14.14 -0.99
CA ARG A 4 10.62 -13.04 -0.78
C ARG A 4 10.47 -11.87 -1.76
N SER A 5 9.63 -12.04 -2.78
CA SER A 5 9.34 -11.01 -3.78
C SER A 5 7.86 -11.11 -4.14
N GLN A 6 7.02 -10.25 -3.55
CA GLN A 6 5.61 -10.23 -3.86
C GLN A 6 5.30 -9.08 -4.80
N VAL A 7 4.71 -9.43 -5.94
CA VAL A 7 4.15 -8.48 -6.90
C VAL A 7 2.69 -8.85 -7.09
N PHE A 8 1.81 -7.88 -6.92
CA PHE A 8 0.42 -8.01 -7.35
C PHE A 8 0.37 -7.79 -8.87
N VAL A 9 -0.29 -8.69 -9.58
CA VAL A 9 -0.51 -8.57 -11.03
C VAL A 9 -2.00 -8.65 -11.32
N GLY A 10 -2.53 -7.65 -12.01
CA GLY A 10 -3.92 -7.53 -12.38
C GLY A 10 -4.11 -7.76 -13.88
N ILE A 11 -4.71 -8.90 -14.26
CA ILE A 11 -5.06 -9.24 -15.64
C ILE A 11 -6.59 -9.30 -15.72
N THR A 12 -7.21 -8.20 -16.15
CA THR A 12 -8.66 -8.04 -16.12
C THR A 12 -9.29 -8.08 -17.53
N SER A 13 -8.50 -7.88 -18.57
CA SER A 13 -8.98 -7.93 -19.96
C SER A 13 -8.40 -9.11 -20.73
N ASP A 14 -9.08 -9.50 -21.80
CA ASP A 14 -8.61 -10.58 -22.68
C ASP A 14 -7.35 -10.16 -23.46
N GLY A 15 -7.20 -8.87 -23.75
CA GLY A 15 -5.99 -8.32 -24.36
C GLY A 15 -4.77 -8.42 -23.42
N GLN A 16 -4.95 -8.08 -22.12
CA GLN A 16 -3.89 -8.25 -21.12
C GLN A 16 -3.52 -9.73 -20.94
N TRP A 17 -4.50 -10.64 -20.98
CA TRP A 17 -4.25 -12.07 -20.89
C TRP A 17 -3.39 -12.59 -22.05
N LYS A 18 -3.69 -12.16 -23.29
CA LYS A 18 -2.88 -12.52 -24.46
C LYS A 18 -1.45 -12.03 -24.32
N ARG A 19 -1.25 -10.75 -23.97
CA ARG A 19 0.08 -10.19 -23.72
C ARG A 19 0.84 -10.92 -22.61
N PHE A 20 0.16 -11.24 -21.51
CA PHE A 20 0.73 -12.05 -20.45
C PHE A 20 1.27 -13.39 -20.96
N CYS A 21 0.42 -14.14 -21.67
CA CYS A 21 0.81 -15.45 -22.21
C CYS A 21 1.98 -15.34 -23.19
N GLU A 22 2.03 -14.30 -24.01
CA GLU A 22 3.10 -14.05 -24.96
C GLU A 22 4.42 -13.70 -24.25
N PHE A 23 4.43 -12.70 -23.39
CA PHE A 23 5.64 -12.24 -22.67
C PHE A 23 6.20 -13.30 -21.74
N PHE A 24 5.34 -14.02 -21.04
CA PHE A 24 5.76 -15.09 -20.11
C PHE A 24 5.85 -16.47 -20.78
N LYS A 25 5.75 -16.53 -22.12
CA LYS A 25 5.90 -17.75 -22.94
C LYS A 25 4.96 -18.89 -22.51
N GLN A 26 3.72 -18.55 -22.20
CA GLN A 26 2.69 -19.49 -21.73
C GLN A 26 1.74 -19.89 -22.85
N ALA A 27 2.26 -20.51 -23.91
CA ALA A 27 1.48 -20.89 -25.10
C ALA A 27 0.33 -21.87 -24.77
N GLU A 28 0.52 -22.79 -23.83
CA GLU A 28 -0.51 -23.72 -23.38
C GLU A 28 -1.69 -23.01 -22.73
N LEU A 29 -1.41 -22.01 -21.86
CA LEU A 29 -2.45 -21.21 -21.22
C LEU A 29 -3.18 -20.31 -22.22
N ALA A 30 -2.46 -19.83 -23.23
CA ALA A 30 -3.05 -19.02 -24.31
C ALA A 30 -4.04 -19.82 -25.17
N ALA A 31 -3.75 -21.10 -25.41
CA ALA A 31 -4.55 -21.99 -26.25
C ALA A 31 -5.71 -22.67 -25.48
N ASP A 32 -5.76 -22.59 -24.15
CA ASP A 32 -6.78 -23.25 -23.35
C ASP A 32 -8.15 -22.54 -23.49
N PRO A 33 -9.19 -23.20 -24.07
CA PRO A 33 -10.49 -22.57 -24.26
C PRO A 33 -11.21 -22.20 -22.95
N ARG A 34 -10.82 -22.81 -21.81
CA ARG A 34 -11.35 -22.48 -20.48
C ARG A 34 -10.81 -21.15 -19.95
N LEU A 35 -9.87 -20.52 -20.64
CA LEU A 35 -9.23 -19.26 -20.26
C LEU A 35 -9.48 -18.14 -21.28
N ALA A 36 -10.34 -18.35 -22.26
CA ALA A 36 -10.56 -17.44 -23.36
C ALA A 36 -11.12 -16.07 -22.91
N THR A 37 -12.01 -16.08 -21.94
CA THR A 37 -12.64 -14.86 -21.40
C THR A 37 -12.27 -14.61 -19.95
N ASN A 38 -12.41 -13.35 -19.50
CA ASN A 38 -12.14 -13.01 -18.09
C ASN A 38 -13.01 -13.82 -17.11
N ASN A 39 -14.29 -14.05 -17.41
CA ASN A 39 -15.17 -14.84 -16.54
C ASN A 39 -14.68 -16.28 -16.40
N GLN A 40 -14.27 -16.91 -17.49
CA GLN A 40 -13.69 -18.25 -17.47
C GLN A 40 -12.40 -18.30 -16.65
N ARG A 41 -11.55 -17.28 -16.74
CA ARG A 41 -10.35 -17.19 -15.90
C ARG A 41 -10.66 -17.00 -14.42
N ILE A 42 -11.75 -16.30 -14.07
CA ILE A 42 -12.22 -16.18 -12.68
C ILE A 42 -12.66 -17.54 -12.16
N GLU A 43 -13.42 -18.30 -12.93
CA GLU A 43 -13.84 -19.67 -12.57
C GLU A 43 -12.63 -20.63 -12.44
N ALA A 44 -11.64 -20.47 -13.31
CA ALA A 44 -10.42 -21.25 -13.32
C ALA A 44 -9.41 -20.89 -12.19
N ARG A 45 -9.65 -19.83 -11.41
CA ARG A 45 -8.71 -19.33 -10.36
C ARG A 45 -8.14 -20.41 -9.45
N PRO A 46 -8.91 -21.41 -8.95
CA PRO A 46 -8.39 -22.43 -8.02
C PRO A 46 -7.17 -23.18 -8.56
N TRP A 47 -7.10 -23.40 -9.87
CA TRP A 47 -5.96 -24.10 -10.49
C TRP A 47 -5.05 -23.17 -11.29
N LEU A 48 -5.58 -22.07 -11.83
CA LEU A 48 -4.83 -21.13 -12.64
C LEU A 48 -3.83 -20.31 -11.81
N VAL A 49 -4.26 -19.80 -10.65
CA VAL A 49 -3.39 -18.98 -9.78
C VAL A 49 -2.14 -19.74 -9.33
N PRO A 50 -2.20 -21.01 -8.89
CA PRO A 50 -1.00 -21.79 -8.62
C PRO A 50 -0.05 -21.93 -9.82
N LYS A 51 -0.59 -22.15 -11.03
CA LYS A 51 0.23 -22.25 -12.26
C LYS A 51 0.96 -20.94 -12.57
N VAL A 52 0.26 -19.81 -12.51
CA VAL A 52 0.86 -18.49 -12.71
C VAL A 52 1.90 -18.18 -11.63
N ALA A 53 1.63 -18.58 -10.38
CA ALA A 53 2.59 -18.41 -9.30
C ALA A 53 3.91 -19.19 -9.53
N GLU A 54 3.84 -20.39 -10.10
CA GLU A 54 5.05 -21.16 -10.46
C GLU A 54 5.85 -20.45 -11.57
N VAL A 55 5.18 -19.87 -12.56
CA VAL A 55 5.85 -19.04 -13.59
C VAL A 55 6.58 -17.87 -12.94
N PHE A 56 5.93 -17.15 -12.03
CA PHE A 56 6.53 -15.97 -11.38
C PHE A 56 7.71 -16.31 -10.46
N LYS A 57 7.75 -17.51 -9.88
CA LYS A 57 8.88 -17.95 -9.04
C LYS A 57 10.23 -18.03 -9.79
N THR A 58 10.19 -18.13 -11.10
CA THR A 58 11.40 -18.22 -11.93
C THR A 58 12.08 -16.86 -12.15
N TYR A 59 11.41 -15.75 -11.79
CA TYR A 59 11.88 -14.39 -12.01
C TYR A 59 12.20 -13.66 -10.69
N THR A 60 13.11 -12.71 -10.74
CA THR A 60 13.31 -11.76 -9.65
C THR A 60 12.17 -10.72 -9.65
N LYS A 61 11.93 -10.05 -8.51
CA LYS A 61 10.94 -8.98 -8.41
C LYS A 61 11.15 -7.90 -9.48
N ALA A 62 12.39 -7.41 -9.61
CA ALA A 62 12.72 -6.36 -10.59
C ALA A 62 12.48 -6.82 -12.04
N ALA A 63 12.79 -8.08 -12.36
CA ALA A 63 12.52 -8.63 -13.69
C ALA A 63 11.01 -8.74 -13.97
N LEU A 64 10.21 -9.17 -12.98
CA LEU A 64 8.75 -9.22 -13.10
C LEU A 64 8.15 -7.83 -13.31
N GLU A 65 8.58 -6.84 -12.53
CA GLU A 65 8.12 -5.46 -12.67
C GLU A 65 8.42 -4.91 -14.07
N GLN A 66 9.64 -5.12 -14.57
CA GLN A 66 10.01 -4.69 -15.93
C GLN A 66 9.20 -5.43 -17.00
N MET A 67 9.03 -6.74 -16.89
CA MET A 67 8.22 -7.51 -17.83
C MET A 67 6.75 -7.08 -17.84
N CYS A 68 6.19 -6.74 -16.68
CA CYS A 68 4.83 -6.22 -16.60
C CYS A 68 4.70 -4.84 -17.26
N LEU A 69 5.71 -3.96 -17.11
CA LEU A 69 5.77 -2.67 -17.80
C LEU A 69 5.82 -2.86 -19.32
N ASP A 70 6.73 -3.71 -19.80
CA ASP A 70 6.92 -3.96 -21.24
C ASP A 70 5.69 -4.61 -21.88
N ALA A 71 4.98 -5.45 -21.13
CA ALA A 71 3.75 -6.10 -21.55
C ALA A 71 2.49 -5.24 -21.40
N ASP A 72 2.59 -4.02 -20.88
CA ASP A 72 1.44 -3.17 -20.53
C ASP A 72 0.40 -3.93 -19.66
N ILE A 73 0.88 -4.58 -18.61
CA ILE A 73 0.07 -5.31 -17.64
C ILE A 73 0.08 -4.53 -16.33
N SER A 74 -1.09 -4.34 -15.72
CA SER A 74 -1.21 -3.68 -14.44
C SER A 74 -0.54 -4.49 -13.33
N PHE A 75 0.37 -3.87 -12.59
CA PHE A 75 1.03 -4.49 -11.46
C PHE A 75 1.28 -3.50 -10.33
N ALA A 76 1.54 -4.03 -9.14
CA ALA A 76 2.01 -3.25 -8.01
C ALA A 76 2.99 -4.08 -7.18
N PRO A 77 4.16 -3.54 -6.83
CA PRO A 77 5.04 -4.20 -5.87
C PRO A 77 4.40 -4.21 -4.49
N ILE A 78 4.42 -5.35 -3.82
CA ILE A 78 4.00 -5.45 -2.42
C ILE A 78 5.19 -5.07 -1.56
N ALA A 79 5.08 -3.93 -0.88
CA ALA A 79 6.08 -3.43 0.05
C ALA A 79 5.75 -3.84 1.48
N ARG A 80 6.75 -4.16 2.28
CA ARG A 80 6.63 -4.30 3.73
C ARG A 80 6.70 -2.90 4.36
N PRO A 81 6.16 -2.68 5.57
CA PRO A 81 6.22 -1.38 6.22
C PRO A 81 7.63 -0.78 6.31
N GLN A 82 8.65 -1.61 6.61
CA GLN A 82 10.03 -1.16 6.67
C GLN A 82 10.61 -0.72 5.33
N ASP A 83 10.13 -1.26 4.20
CA ASP A 83 10.61 -0.92 2.86
C ASP A 83 10.16 0.52 2.47
N LEU A 84 9.17 1.08 3.17
CA LEU A 84 8.68 2.44 2.95
C LEU A 84 9.67 3.51 3.39
N PHE A 85 10.55 3.22 4.36
CA PHE A 85 11.54 4.18 4.85
C PHE A 85 12.54 4.63 3.77
N ASP A 86 12.81 3.75 2.81
CA ASP A 86 13.75 3.99 1.71
C ASP A 86 13.04 4.05 0.35
N HIS A 87 11.69 4.14 0.36
CA HIS A 87 10.92 4.18 -0.87
C HIS A 87 11.16 5.47 -1.65
N PRO A 88 11.64 5.42 -2.91
CA PRO A 88 12.06 6.60 -3.67
C PRO A 88 10.99 7.69 -3.77
N HIS A 89 9.73 7.30 -3.98
CA HIS A 89 8.61 8.25 -4.08
C HIS A 89 8.35 8.98 -2.75
N LEU A 90 8.42 8.29 -1.60
CA LEU A 90 8.20 8.91 -0.29
C LEU A 90 9.34 9.84 0.09
N LEU A 91 10.57 9.50 -0.30
CA LEU A 91 11.74 10.35 -0.09
C LEU A 91 11.70 11.59 -0.99
N ALA A 92 11.42 11.40 -2.28
CA ALA A 92 11.43 12.49 -3.26
C ALA A 92 10.41 13.59 -2.96
N ASN A 93 9.25 13.24 -2.41
CA ASN A 93 8.19 14.20 -2.08
C ASN A 93 8.12 14.59 -0.59
N GLY A 94 9.13 14.21 0.22
CA GLY A 94 9.19 14.56 1.63
C GLY A 94 8.01 14.03 2.47
N SER A 95 7.52 12.83 2.17
CA SER A 95 6.33 12.27 2.82
C SER A 95 6.58 11.64 4.19
N LEU A 96 7.83 11.62 4.67
CA LEU A 96 8.20 11.05 5.97
C LEU A 96 8.74 12.15 6.87
N ALA A 97 8.17 12.31 8.07
CA ALA A 97 8.65 13.26 9.08
C ALA A 97 9.45 12.55 10.17
N PRO A 98 10.59 13.12 10.60
CA PRO A 98 11.29 12.68 11.81
C PRO A 98 10.34 12.72 13.01
N THR A 99 10.36 11.67 13.83
CA THR A 99 9.40 11.48 14.92
C THR A 99 10.10 10.78 16.08
N THR A 100 9.84 11.24 17.29
CA THR A 100 10.30 10.59 18.53
C THR A 100 9.15 9.83 19.16
N LEU A 101 9.27 8.52 19.29
CA LEU A 101 8.27 7.70 19.98
C LEU A 101 8.43 7.79 21.50
N PRO A 102 7.37 7.50 22.28
CA PRO A 102 7.49 7.35 23.72
C PRO A 102 8.62 6.37 24.06
N GLY A 103 9.52 6.78 24.99
CA GLY A 103 10.74 6.03 25.25
C GLY A 103 11.99 6.49 24.49
N GLY A 104 11.89 7.56 23.67
CA GLY A 104 13.03 8.21 23.03
C GLY A 104 13.50 7.56 21.72
N VAL A 105 12.77 6.59 21.18
CA VAL A 105 13.10 5.94 19.91
C VAL A 105 12.88 6.91 18.76
N GLN A 106 13.95 7.17 18.01
CA GLN A 106 13.88 8.00 16.80
C GLN A 106 13.43 7.17 15.59
N THR A 107 12.45 7.68 14.86
CA THR A 107 11.93 7.07 13.64
C THR A 107 11.44 8.12 12.65
N ARG A 108 10.82 7.72 11.56
CA ARG A 108 10.09 8.58 10.64
C ARG A 108 8.68 8.03 10.45
N LEU A 109 7.69 8.88 10.55
CA LEU A 109 6.31 8.51 10.28
C LEU A 109 5.77 9.22 9.04
N PRO A 110 4.82 8.61 8.32
CA PRO A 110 4.22 9.22 7.15
C PRO A 110 3.39 10.46 7.52
N LEU A 111 3.58 11.52 6.78
CA LEU A 111 2.71 12.68 6.79
C LEU A 111 1.40 12.37 6.07
N LEU A 112 0.40 13.23 6.22
CA LEU A 112 -0.86 13.10 5.49
C LEU A 112 -0.62 13.09 3.97
N PRO A 113 -1.28 12.19 3.21
CA PRO A 113 -0.98 11.95 1.79
C PRO A 113 -1.66 12.97 0.87
N PHE A 114 -1.87 14.20 1.32
CA PHE A 114 -2.45 15.25 0.50
C PHE A 114 -1.72 16.58 0.66
N GLN A 115 -1.82 17.40 -0.36
CA GLN A 115 -1.39 18.81 -0.37
C GLN A 115 -2.54 19.65 -0.89
N MET A 116 -2.69 20.87 -0.34
CA MET A 116 -3.65 21.85 -0.81
C MET A 116 -2.92 23.17 -1.06
N PHE A 117 -3.03 23.69 -2.30
CA PHE A 117 -2.40 24.94 -2.69
C PHE A 117 -0.88 25.02 -2.37
N GLY A 118 -0.16 23.93 -2.54
CA GLY A 118 1.27 23.83 -2.22
C GLY A 118 1.60 23.63 -0.74
N TRP A 119 0.59 23.63 0.13
CA TRP A 119 0.76 23.36 1.56
C TRP A 119 0.42 21.92 1.92
N ARG A 120 1.24 21.31 2.77
CA ARG A 120 1.01 20.00 3.37
C ARG A 120 0.95 20.16 4.88
N PRO A 121 -0.04 19.52 5.58
CA PRO A 121 -0.06 19.50 7.04
C PRO A 121 1.25 18.92 7.59
N PRO A 122 2.00 19.67 8.42
CA PRO A 122 3.22 19.16 9.04
C PRO A 122 2.88 18.20 10.18
N LEU A 123 3.89 17.48 10.69
CA LEU A 123 3.81 16.84 11.99
C LEU A 123 3.73 17.95 13.06
N VAL A 124 2.62 18.00 13.80
CA VAL A 124 2.37 19.02 14.83
C VAL A 124 3.03 18.64 16.15
N SER A 125 3.01 17.36 16.49
CA SER A 125 3.60 16.84 17.73
C SER A 125 4.00 15.37 17.55
N ASP A 126 4.96 14.94 18.36
CA ASP A 126 5.29 13.53 18.49
C ASP A 126 4.14 12.73 19.11
N PRO A 127 4.04 11.42 18.90
CA PRO A 127 3.06 10.57 19.55
C PRO A 127 3.15 10.67 21.08
N PRO A 128 2.03 10.91 21.79
CA PRO A 128 2.05 11.09 23.23
C PRO A 128 2.28 9.77 23.96
N ALA A 129 2.85 9.86 25.17
CA ALA A 129 2.81 8.75 26.11
C ALA A 129 1.39 8.50 26.63
N ILE A 130 1.14 7.29 27.12
CA ILE A 130 -0.17 6.91 27.66
C ILE A 130 -0.55 7.87 28.80
N GLY A 131 -1.70 8.53 28.70
CA GLY A 131 -2.21 9.45 29.70
C GLY A 131 -1.59 10.84 29.68
N GLN A 132 -0.67 11.16 28.81
CA GLN A 132 0.06 12.44 28.77
C GLN A 132 -0.87 13.68 28.76
N HIS A 133 -1.98 13.61 28.07
CA HIS A 133 -2.92 14.73 27.91
C HIS A 133 -4.16 14.63 28.81
N ASN A 134 -4.26 13.63 29.71
CA ASN A 134 -5.46 13.42 30.53
C ASN A 134 -5.82 14.65 31.36
N ALA A 135 -4.85 15.23 32.05
CA ALA A 135 -5.09 16.41 32.92
C ALA A 135 -5.56 17.63 32.11
N GLU A 136 -4.95 17.87 30.95
CA GLU A 136 -5.29 18.98 30.07
C GLU A 136 -6.73 18.84 29.53
N VAL A 137 -7.06 17.65 29.02
CA VAL A 137 -8.39 17.34 28.45
C VAL A 137 -9.48 17.45 29.52
N LEU A 138 -9.29 16.84 30.70
CA LEU A 138 -10.26 16.87 31.79
C LEU A 138 -10.47 18.28 32.35
N THR A 139 -9.40 19.04 32.53
CA THR A 139 -9.51 20.45 33.01
C THR A 139 -10.22 21.31 31.95
N GLY A 140 -10.02 21.04 30.66
CA GLY A 140 -10.72 21.73 29.58
C GLY A 140 -12.22 21.46 29.55
N LEU A 141 -12.64 20.25 29.90
CA LEU A 141 -14.06 19.88 30.03
C LEU A 141 -14.73 20.54 31.23
N ASP A 142 -14.08 20.55 32.41
CA ASP A 142 -14.59 21.21 33.64
C ASP A 142 -14.82 22.70 33.41
N ARG A 143 -13.90 23.39 32.76
CA ARG A 143 -14.06 24.82 32.43
C ARG A 143 -15.24 25.09 31.50
N LYS A 144 -15.57 24.19 30.60
CA LYS A 144 -16.75 24.30 29.72
C LYS A 144 -18.03 24.08 30.49
N SER A 145 -18.09 23.10 31.40
CA SER A 145 -19.26 22.83 32.24
C SER A 145 -19.55 24.01 33.20
N THR A 146 -18.54 24.62 33.78
CA THR A 146 -18.66 25.79 34.69
C THR A 146 -19.19 27.02 33.95
N ARG A 147 -18.78 27.25 32.69
CA ARG A 147 -19.30 28.36 31.88
C ARG A 147 -20.76 28.17 31.47
N LEU A 148 -21.20 26.94 31.20
CA LEU A 148 -22.61 26.63 30.86
C LEU A 148 -23.52 26.83 32.07
N ASN A 149 -23.07 26.53 33.29
CA ASN A 149 -23.85 26.72 34.50
C ASN A 149 -23.96 28.21 34.94
N SER A 150 -22.98 29.06 34.57
CA SER A 150 -23.02 30.50 34.91
C SER A 150 -23.87 31.34 33.96
N SER A 151 -24.39 30.79 32.85
CA SER A 151 -25.29 31.45 31.91
C SER A 151 -26.78 31.23 32.20
N HIS A 152 -27.14 30.57 33.31
CA HIS A 152 -28.50 30.29 33.74
C HIS A 152 -28.87 30.93 35.11
N THR A 153 -28.06 31.86 35.61
CA THR A 153 -28.36 32.74 36.70
C THR A 153 -28.49 34.16 36.17
#